data_0f3850a7b157a451b91f79002482df22
#
_entry.id   0f3850a7b157a451b91f79002482df22
#
_cell.length_a   1.000
_cell.length_b   1.000
_cell.length_c   1.000
_cell.angle_alpha   90.00
_cell.angle_beta   90.00
_cell.angle_gamma   90.00
#
_symmetry.space_group_name_H-M   'P 1'
#
loop_
_entity.id
_entity.type
_entity.pdbx_description
1 polymer ?
#
loop_
_entity_poly.entity_id
_entity_poly.type
_entity_poly.pdbx_seq_one_letter_code
_entity_poly.pdbx_strand_id
1 'polypeptide(L)'
;QMCIRDRGSHEFYMGYAVKNGIMATLDMGHFHPTEETYDKISAMLLFTPEILLHVSRPVRWDSDHVVILNDSVQMLAQEIVWADALNKVNIGLDYFDASINRIGAYVIGSRATQKAFLQALLSPIKQLRDYESSGRFFQRLALLEESKSMPWAAVYDYFCLKNNAPAAEDYIATIEQYEKEVTSKR
;
A
#
# COMPACT_ATOMS: atom_id res chain seq x y z
N GLN A 1 -14.49 0.94 -15.41
CA GLN A 1 -15.26 1.54 -16.53
C GLN A 1 -16.61 2.14 -16.11
N MET A 2 -17.18 1.77 -14.98
CA MET A 2 -18.42 2.39 -14.48
C MET A 2 -18.23 3.81 -13.93
N CYS A 3 -17.04 4.17 -13.53
CA CYS A 3 -16.75 5.45 -12.90
C CYS A 3 -16.66 6.66 -13.84
N ILE A 4 -16.69 6.44 -15.16
CA ILE A 4 -16.44 7.52 -16.15
C ILE A 4 -17.55 8.58 -16.17
N ARG A 5 -18.78 8.24 -15.80
CA ARG A 5 -19.91 9.15 -15.85
C ARG A 5 -20.30 9.77 -14.50
N ASP A 6 -19.93 9.11 -13.39
CA ASP A 6 -20.39 9.44 -12.06
C ASP A 6 -19.26 9.92 -11.13
N ARG A 7 -18.22 10.52 -11.71
CA ARG A 7 -17.09 11.04 -10.94
C ARG A 7 -17.47 12.29 -10.20
N GLY A 8 -17.25 12.27 -8.90
CA GLY A 8 -17.23 13.43 -8.04
C GLY A 8 -15.83 13.72 -7.54
N SER A 9 -15.64 14.88 -6.93
CA SER A 9 -14.39 15.17 -6.23
C SER A 9 -14.27 14.34 -4.95
N HIS A 10 -13.03 14.21 -4.45
CA HIS A 10 -12.77 13.58 -3.16
C HIS A 10 -13.61 14.22 -2.05
N GLU A 11 -13.71 15.55 -2.04
CA GLU A 11 -14.48 16.31 -1.05
C GLU A 11 -15.97 15.95 -1.08
N PHE A 12 -16.53 15.73 -2.27
CA PHE A 12 -17.91 15.32 -2.40
C PHE A 12 -18.15 13.94 -1.77
N TYR A 13 -17.35 12.94 -2.13
CA TYR A 13 -17.52 11.59 -1.61
C TYR A 13 -17.23 11.49 -0.12
N MET A 14 -16.20 12.19 0.37
CA MET A 14 -15.90 12.28 1.79
C MET A 14 -17.06 12.95 2.55
N GLY A 15 -17.53 14.10 2.07
CA GLY A 15 -18.64 14.80 2.69
C GLY A 15 -19.93 13.97 2.70
N TYR A 16 -20.20 13.25 1.60
CA TYR A 16 -21.35 12.36 1.52
C TYR A 16 -21.24 11.18 2.50
N ALA A 17 -20.08 10.55 2.58
CA ALA A 17 -19.81 9.43 3.48
C ALA A 17 -19.99 9.85 4.95
N VAL A 18 -19.38 10.96 5.35
CA VAL A 18 -19.49 11.51 6.72
C VAL A 18 -20.96 11.84 7.05
N LYS A 19 -21.65 12.54 6.13
CA LYS A 19 -23.05 12.95 6.34
C LYS A 19 -23.99 11.75 6.52
N ASN A 20 -23.74 10.66 5.81
CA ASN A 20 -24.64 9.50 5.80
C ASN A 20 -24.16 8.35 6.68
N GLY A 21 -23.03 8.50 7.39
CA GLY A 21 -22.48 7.47 8.26
C GLY A 21 -22.08 6.19 7.52
N ILE A 22 -21.58 6.32 6.28
CA ILE A 22 -21.11 5.19 5.47
C ILE A 22 -19.60 5.25 5.30
N MET A 23 -18.98 4.09 5.09
CA MET A 23 -17.55 3.99 4.88
C MET A 23 -17.16 4.61 3.53
N ALA A 24 -16.13 5.44 3.53
CA ALA A 24 -15.55 6.00 2.31
C ALA A 24 -14.42 5.10 1.79
N THR A 25 -14.31 5.01 0.46
CA THR A 25 -13.19 4.34 -0.21
C THR A 25 -12.19 5.37 -0.70
N LEU A 26 -10.93 5.18 -0.32
CA LEU A 26 -9.77 5.82 -0.95
C LEU A 26 -9.16 4.85 -1.96
N ASP A 27 -8.95 5.30 -3.18
CA ASP A 27 -8.36 4.50 -4.24
C ASP A 27 -7.11 5.18 -4.79
N MET A 28 -5.97 4.51 -4.72
CA MET A 28 -4.69 5.09 -5.15
C MET A 28 -4.64 5.40 -6.65
N GLY A 29 -5.38 4.66 -7.46
CA GLY A 29 -5.41 4.81 -8.92
C GLY A 29 -6.30 5.95 -9.42
N HIS A 30 -7.14 6.53 -8.57
CA HIS A 30 -8.20 7.45 -8.99
C HIS A 30 -7.94 8.92 -8.67
N PHE A 31 -6.84 9.24 -8.01
CA PHE A 31 -6.43 10.62 -7.75
C PHE A 31 -5.63 11.19 -8.93
N HIS A 32 -5.57 12.52 -8.97
CA HIS A 32 -4.69 13.19 -9.92
C HIS A 32 -3.24 12.77 -9.68
N PRO A 33 -2.38 12.63 -10.72
CA PRO A 33 -0.99 12.19 -10.56
C PRO A 33 -0.11 13.04 -9.63
N THR A 34 -0.55 14.24 -9.28
CA THR A 34 0.12 15.13 -8.33
C THR A 34 -0.44 15.04 -6.91
N GLU A 35 -1.44 14.20 -6.68
CA GLU A 35 -2.04 13.97 -5.36
C GLU A 35 -1.62 12.62 -4.80
N GLU A 36 -1.26 12.60 -3.53
CA GLU A 36 -0.89 11.38 -2.82
C GLU A 36 -2.02 10.93 -1.89
N THR A 37 -2.39 9.66 -2.00
CA THR A 37 -3.49 9.08 -1.21
C THR A 37 -3.16 9.03 0.28
N TYR A 38 -1.89 8.81 0.63
CA TYR A 38 -1.47 8.72 2.03
C TYR A 38 -1.72 10.01 2.82
N ASP A 39 -1.64 11.18 2.18
CA ASP A 39 -1.90 12.48 2.83
C ASP A 39 -3.35 12.63 3.32
N LYS A 40 -4.25 11.78 2.85
CA LYS A 40 -5.68 11.88 3.13
C LYS A 40 -6.13 10.97 4.29
N ILE A 41 -5.36 9.92 4.61
CA ILE A 41 -5.77 8.83 5.50
C ILE A 41 -6.04 9.32 6.92
N SER A 42 -5.03 9.90 7.58
CA SER A 42 -5.16 10.35 8.97
C SER A 42 -6.20 11.48 9.11
N ALA A 43 -6.27 12.37 8.12
CA ALA A 43 -7.27 13.44 8.08
C ALA A 43 -8.70 12.89 7.99
N MET A 44 -8.96 11.90 7.13
CA MET A 44 -10.28 11.28 7.02
C MET A 44 -10.69 10.53 8.29
N LEU A 45 -9.76 9.86 8.95
CA LEU A 45 -10.03 9.12 10.20
C LEU A 45 -10.38 10.01 11.40
N LEU A 46 -10.27 11.35 11.27
CA LEU A 46 -10.83 12.28 12.24
C LEU A 46 -12.36 12.41 12.12
N PHE A 47 -12.91 12.09 10.96
CA PHE A 47 -14.35 12.29 10.64
C PHE A 47 -15.09 10.97 10.38
N THR A 48 -14.38 9.89 10.10
CA THR A 48 -14.94 8.55 9.85
C THR A 48 -14.33 7.52 10.79
N PRO A 49 -15.09 6.54 11.28
CA PRO A 49 -14.56 5.51 12.18
C PRO A 49 -13.55 4.59 11.47
N GLU A 50 -13.75 4.38 10.19
CA GLU A 50 -12.92 3.51 9.34
C GLU A 50 -13.01 3.93 7.88
N ILE A 51 -12.06 3.48 7.08
CA ILE A 51 -12.02 3.67 5.64
C ILE A 51 -11.69 2.36 4.91
N LEU A 52 -12.14 2.23 3.67
CA LEU A 52 -11.65 1.24 2.72
C LEU A 52 -10.56 1.89 1.87
N LEU A 53 -9.45 1.19 1.73
CA LEU A 53 -8.32 1.61 0.92
C LEU A 53 -8.10 0.62 -0.22
N HIS A 54 -8.19 1.06 -1.46
CA HIS A 54 -7.74 0.31 -2.62
C HIS A 54 -6.28 0.63 -2.90
N VAL A 55 -5.42 -0.37 -2.79
CA VAL A 55 -4.00 -0.24 -3.07
C VAL A 55 -3.75 -0.66 -4.52
N SER A 56 -3.35 0.30 -5.33
CA SER A 56 -2.98 0.14 -6.72
C SER A 56 -1.77 1.01 -7.04
N ARG A 57 -1.25 0.94 -8.25
CA ARG A 57 -0.18 1.82 -8.70
C ARG A 57 -0.66 2.67 -9.86
N PRO A 58 -0.92 3.96 -9.65
CA PRO A 58 -1.27 4.86 -10.73
C PRO A 58 -0.05 5.09 -11.64
N VAL A 59 -0.20 4.83 -12.93
CA VAL A 59 0.80 5.17 -13.96
C VAL A 59 0.38 6.45 -14.67
N ARG A 60 -0.93 6.60 -14.80
CA ARG A 60 -1.59 7.80 -15.31
C ARG A 60 -2.86 7.98 -14.49
N TRP A 61 -3.51 9.12 -14.65
CA TRP A 61 -4.77 9.33 -14.00
C TRP A 61 -5.76 8.22 -14.37
N ASP A 62 -6.48 7.72 -13.38
CA ASP A 62 -7.52 6.70 -13.51
C ASP A 62 -6.95 5.38 -14.08
N SER A 63 -5.94 4.88 -13.44
CA SER A 63 -5.31 3.62 -13.83
C SER A 63 -4.85 2.82 -12.61
N ASP A 64 -5.16 1.52 -12.62
CA ASP A 64 -4.89 0.60 -11.54
C ASP A 64 -3.91 -0.48 -12.03
N HIS A 65 -2.63 -0.19 -11.89
CA HIS A 65 -1.56 -1.12 -12.24
C HIS A 65 -1.06 -1.90 -11.02
N VAL A 66 -0.34 -2.99 -11.30
CA VAL A 66 0.30 -3.82 -10.28
C VAL A 66 1.17 -2.98 -9.36
N VAL A 67 0.93 -3.14 -8.06
CA VAL A 67 1.71 -2.49 -7.01
C VAL A 67 3.15 -2.97 -7.06
N ILE A 68 4.07 -2.03 -7.01
CA ILE A 68 5.49 -2.25 -6.82
C ILE A 68 5.95 -1.54 -5.54
N LEU A 69 7.09 -1.92 -5.00
CA LEU A 69 7.64 -1.30 -3.80
C LEU A 69 8.27 0.05 -4.16
N ASN A 70 7.44 1.07 -4.29
CA ASN A 70 7.82 2.46 -4.57
C ASN A 70 7.51 3.38 -3.38
N ASP A 71 7.88 4.65 -3.49
CA ASP A 71 7.70 5.62 -2.42
C ASP A 71 6.23 5.77 -2.00
N SER A 72 5.29 5.83 -2.96
CA SER A 72 3.87 6.01 -2.64
C SER A 72 3.32 4.88 -1.76
N VAL A 73 3.61 3.61 -2.05
CA VAL A 73 3.14 2.49 -1.22
C VAL A 73 3.87 2.42 0.13
N GLN A 74 5.14 2.82 0.18
CA GLN A 74 5.90 2.89 1.44
C GLN A 74 5.36 3.99 2.35
N MET A 75 5.12 5.19 1.81
CA MET A 75 4.54 6.31 2.56
C MET A 75 3.11 5.99 3.02
N LEU A 76 2.32 5.30 2.19
CA LEU A 76 1.00 4.81 2.56
C LEU A 76 1.04 3.90 3.79
N ALA A 77 1.93 2.90 3.77
CA ALA A 77 2.10 1.99 4.89
C ALA A 77 2.61 2.71 6.14
N GLN A 78 3.53 3.66 5.98
CA GLN A 78 4.02 4.49 7.07
C GLN A 78 2.90 5.31 7.71
N GLU A 79 2.10 6.00 6.90
CA GLU A 79 0.97 6.79 7.41
C GLU A 79 0.02 5.94 8.26
N ILE A 80 -0.38 4.77 7.76
CA ILE A 80 -1.30 3.88 8.48
C ILE A 80 -0.70 3.38 9.80
N VAL A 81 0.55 2.93 9.77
CA VAL A 81 1.24 2.39 10.96
C VAL A 81 1.54 3.51 11.97
N TRP A 82 2.03 4.66 11.49
CA TRP A 82 2.43 5.76 12.37
C TRP A 82 1.23 6.49 12.98
N ALA A 83 0.09 6.49 12.30
CA ALA A 83 -1.17 7.01 12.84
C ALA A 83 -1.90 6.01 13.78
N ASP A 84 -1.33 4.82 14.02
CA ASP A 84 -1.98 3.73 14.78
C ASP A 84 -3.37 3.37 14.21
N ALA A 85 -3.44 3.29 12.89
CA ALA A 85 -4.68 3.15 12.13
C ALA A 85 -4.89 1.77 11.50
N LEU A 86 -4.06 0.77 11.83
CA LEU A 86 -4.15 -0.58 11.26
C LEU A 86 -5.50 -1.25 11.45
N ASN A 87 -6.21 -0.93 12.53
CA ASN A 87 -7.52 -1.46 12.85
C ASN A 87 -8.68 -0.60 12.31
N LYS A 88 -8.37 0.49 11.60
CA LYS A 88 -9.35 1.43 11.05
C LYS A 88 -9.30 1.52 9.53
N VAL A 89 -8.29 0.89 8.91
CA VAL A 89 -8.12 0.90 7.46
C VAL A 89 -8.28 -0.51 6.92
N ASN A 90 -9.34 -0.71 6.16
CA ASN A 90 -9.62 -1.96 5.47
C ASN A 90 -8.88 -1.95 4.12
N ILE A 91 -7.88 -2.80 3.96
CA ILE A 91 -6.98 -2.78 2.79
C ILE A 91 -7.43 -3.81 1.77
N GLY A 92 -7.78 -3.35 0.57
CA GLY A 92 -8.02 -4.15 -0.62
C GLY A 92 -6.93 -3.92 -1.66
N LEU A 93 -6.46 -4.98 -2.30
CA LEU A 93 -5.60 -4.88 -3.46
C LEU A 93 -6.48 -4.83 -4.70
N ASP A 94 -6.46 -3.70 -5.40
CA ASP A 94 -7.30 -3.48 -6.57
C ASP A 94 -6.46 -3.01 -7.75
N TYR A 95 -6.03 -3.97 -8.57
CA TYR A 95 -5.28 -3.68 -9.77
C TYR A 95 -5.43 -4.79 -10.82
N PHE A 96 -5.20 -4.41 -12.05
CA PHE A 96 -5.24 -5.28 -13.20
C PHE A 96 -4.13 -4.93 -14.19
N ASP A 97 -3.40 -5.94 -14.63
CA ASP A 97 -2.43 -5.81 -15.71
C ASP A 97 -2.59 -6.97 -16.70
N ALA A 98 -3.04 -6.65 -17.93
CA ALA A 98 -3.25 -7.65 -18.98
C ALA A 98 -1.96 -8.07 -19.68
N SER A 99 -0.85 -7.38 -19.44
CA SER A 99 0.43 -7.64 -20.11
C SER A 99 1.27 -8.73 -19.45
N ILE A 100 0.90 -9.15 -18.25
CA ILE A 100 1.63 -10.15 -17.48
C ILE A 100 0.70 -11.24 -16.93
N ASN A 101 1.31 -12.34 -16.48
CA ASN A 101 0.58 -13.41 -15.80
C ASN A 101 -0.24 -12.86 -14.63
N ARG A 102 -1.55 -13.14 -14.62
CA ARG A 102 -2.48 -12.61 -13.62
C ARG A 102 -2.14 -13.03 -12.20
N ILE A 103 -1.76 -14.28 -11.99
CA ILE A 103 -1.37 -14.79 -10.68
C ILE A 103 -0.06 -14.11 -10.25
N GLY A 104 0.91 -14.01 -11.16
CA GLY A 104 2.15 -13.27 -10.92
C GLY A 104 1.90 -11.82 -10.53
N ALA A 105 0.99 -11.14 -11.22
CA ALA A 105 0.60 -9.77 -10.88
C ALA A 105 0.12 -9.66 -9.43
N TYR A 106 -0.81 -10.51 -9.01
CA TYR A 106 -1.33 -10.50 -7.62
C TYR A 106 -0.26 -10.86 -6.59
N VAL A 107 0.60 -11.83 -6.88
CA VAL A 107 1.68 -12.20 -5.96
C VAL A 107 2.69 -11.05 -5.80
N ILE A 108 3.10 -10.41 -6.91
CA ILE A 108 4.03 -9.28 -6.87
C ILE A 108 3.44 -8.12 -6.06
N GLY A 109 2.21 -7.72 -6.35
CA GLY A 109 1.59 -6.59 -5.65
C GLY A 109 1.30 -6.87 -4.18
N SER A 110 0.85 -8.09 -3.84
CA SER A 110 0.69 -8.51 -2.44
C SER A 110 2.00 -8.46 -1.67
N ARG A 111 3.07 -9.00 -2.25
CA ARG A 111 4.41 -8.99 -1.64
C ARG A 111 4.95 -7.57 -1.50
N ALA A 112 4.76 -6.71 -2.50
CA ALA A 112 5.17 -5.31 -2.44
C ALA A 112 4.47 -4.57 -1.30
N THR A 113 3.15 -4.74 -1.18
CA THR A 113 2.36 -4.15 -0.10
C THR A 113 2.79 -4.67 1.28
N GLN A 114 2.94 -5.99 1.44
CA GLN A 114 3.41 -6.57 2.70
C GLN A 114 4.81 -6.08 3.10
N LYS A 115 5.73 -5.93 2.13
CA LYS A 115 7.07 -5.39 2.38
C LYS A 115 7.01 -3.93 2.83
N ALA A 116 6.16 -3.11 2.24
CA ALA A 116 5.94 -1.72 2.66
C ALA A 116 5.45 -1.65 4.12
N PHE A 117 4.46 -2.47 4.48
CA PHE A 117 3.97 -2.56 5.86
C PHE A 117 5.04 -3.08 6.83
N LEU A 118 5.83 -4.08 6.44
CA LEU A 118 6.92 -4.57 7.26
C LEU A 118 7.95 -3.47 7.54
N GLN A 119 8.34 -2.69 6.54
CA GLN A 119 9.24 -1.55 6.72
C GLN A 119 8.66 -0.52 7.68
N ALA A 120 7.39 -0.19 7.54
CA ALA A 120 6.70 0.75 8.41
C ALA A 120 6.65 0.25 9.87
N LEU A 121 6.35 -1.04 10.08
CA LEU A 121 6.30 -1.66 11.40
C LEU A 121 7.67 -1.77 12.09
N LEU A 122 8.73 -1.95 11.30
CA LEU A 122 10.11 -2.02 11.80
C LEU A 122 10.76 -0.64 11.99
N SER A 123 10.11 0.43 11.54
CA SER A 123 10.67 1.78 11.66
C SER A 123 10.76 2.23 13.13
N PRO A 124 11.79 3.00 13.51
CA PRO A 124 12.01 3.46 14.88
C PRO A 124 11.12 4.68 15.22
N ILE A 125 9.80 4.52 15.15
CA ILE A 125 8.79 5.60 15.23
C ILE A 125 8.96 6.43 16.48
N LYS A 126 9.19 5.81 17.63
CA LYS A 126 9.36 6.53 18.91
C LYS A 126 10.53 7.50 18.83
N GLN A 127 11.67 7.04 18.35
CA GLN A 127 12.88 7.88 18.24
C GLN A 127 12.71 9.00 17.22
N LEU A 128 12.01 8.73 16.11
CA LEU A 128 11.70 9.73 15.08
C LEU A 128 10.83 10.85 15.67
N ARG A 129 9.80 10.51 16.46
CA ARG A 129 8.94 11.46 17.15
C ARG A 129 9.71 12.27 18.22
N ASP A 130 10.59 11.61 18.97
CA ASP A 130 11.43 12.28 19.97
C ASP A 130 12.39 13.29 19.32
N TYR A 131 12.94 12.97 18.14
CA TYR A 131 13.77 13.90 17.38
C TYR A 131 12.95 15.08 16.85
N GLU A 132 11.76 14.84 16.34
CA GLU A 132 10.89 15.88 15.82
C GLU A 132 10.44 16.84 16.93
N SER A 133 9.93 16.33 18.02
CA SER A 133 9.44 17.14 19.16
C SER A 133 10.56 17.94 19.86
N SER A 134 11.80 17.47 19.78
CA SER A 134 12.98 18.17 20.33
C SER A 134 13.72 19.06 19.32
N GLY A 135 13.17 19.25 18.10
CA GLY A 135 13.77 20.08 17.04
C GLY A 135 15.05 19.50 16.42
N ARG A 136 15.31 18.20 16.62
CA ARG A 136 16.50 17.51 16.08
C ARG A 136 16.25 16.99 14.66
N PHE A 137 15.92 17.88 13.73
CA PHE A 137 15.50 17.52 12.39
C PHE A 137 16.60 16.83 11.56
N PHE A 138 17.87 17.23 11.74
CA PHE A 138 18.98 16.56 11.09
C PHE A 138 19.07 15.08 11.49
N GLN A 139 19.03 14.79 12.81
CA GLN A 139 19.08 13.43 13.34
C GLN A 139 17.87 12.61 12.89
N ARG A 140 16.69 13.25 12.81
CA ARG A 140 15.48 12.60 12.29
C ARG A 140 15.66 12.16 10.83
N LEU A 141 16.14 13.05 9.98
CA LEU A 141 16.39 12.76 8.58
C LEU A 141 17.44 11.66 8.41
N ALA A 142 18.55 11.75 9.13
CA ALA A 142 19.60 10.74 9.09
C ALA A 142 19.07 9.35 9.48
N LEU A 143 18.29 9.26 10.57
CA LEU A 143 17.69 8.00 11.01
C LEU A 143 16.70 7.42 9.98
N LEU A 144 15.91 8.29 9.34
CA LEU A 144 15.01 7.85 8.26
C LEU A 144 15.79 7.26 7.08
N GLU A 145 16.86 7.92 6.64
CA GLU A 145 17.68 7.43 5.53
C GLU A 145 18.39 6.11 5.86
N GLU A 146 19.01 6.02 7.04
CA GLU A 146 19.66 4.77 7.47
C GLU A 146 18.66 3.62 7.62
N SER A 147 17.43 3.89 8.01
CA SER A 147 16.36 2.89 8.14
C SER A 147 16.01 2.22 6.80
N LYS A 148 16.22 2.89 5.68
CA LYS A 148 15.94 2.34 4.34
C LYS A 148 16.87 1.17 3.99
N SER A 149 18.08 1.16 4.54
CA SER A 149 19.10 0.14 4.29
C SER A 149 19.11 -1.01 5.31
N MET A 150 18.22 -1.01 6.30
CA MET A 150 18.09 -2.11 7.26
C MET A 150 17.74 -3.43 6.57
N PRO A 151 18.15 -4.58 7.09
CA PRO A 151 17.97 -5.89 6.44
C PRO A 151 16.52 -6.42 6.56
N TRP A 152 15.53 -5.56 6.37
CA TRP A 152 14.12 -5.90 6.44
C TRP A 152 13.69 -6.95 5.39
N ALA A 153 14.40 -7.03 4.26
CA ALA A 153 14.15 -8.04 3.24
C ALA A 153 14.42 -9.46 3.78
N ALA A 154 15.49 -9.64 4.54
CA ALA A 154 15.77 -10.93 5.19
C ALA A 154 14.71 -11.28 6.24
N VAL A 155 14.15 -10.29 6.95
CA VAL A 155 13.03 -10.50 7.88
C VAL A 155 11.79 -10.94 7.12
N TYR A 156 11.51 -10.35 5.95
CA TYR A 156 10.39 -10.75 5.10
C TYR A 156 10.54 -12.18 4.58
N ASP A 157 11.73 -12.55 4.12
CA ASP A 157 12.01 -13.91 3.63
C ASP A 157 11.86 -14.95 4.75
N TYR A 158 12.35 -14.64 5.95
CA TYR A 158 12.13 -15.47 7.13
C TYR A 158 10.63 -15.63 7.44
N PHE A 159 9.86 -14.55 7.36
CA PHE A 159 8.40 -14.60 7.53
C PHE A 159 7.74 -15.52 6.49
N CYS A 160 8.14 -15.42 5.23
CA CYS A 160 7.65 -16.31 4.16
C CYS A 160 7.93 -17.77 4.48
N LEU A 161 9.18 -18.11 4.80
CA LEU A 161 9.60 -19.48 5.12
C LEU A 161 8.83 -20.03 6.33
N LYS A 162 8.66 -19.23 7.38
CA LYS A 162 7.91 -19.62 8.58
C LYS A 162 6.43 -19.91 8.30
N ASN A 163 5.87 -19.29 7.27
CA ASN A 163 4.47 -19.48 6.85
C ASN A 163 4.33 -20.42 5.64
N ASN A 164 5.35 -21.21 5.33
CA ASN A 164 5.38 -22.12 4.19
C ASN A 164 5.10 -21.44 2.85
N ALA A 165 5.53 -20.20 2.72
CA ALA A 165 5.46 -19.42 1.48
C ALA A 165 6.86 -19.32 0.85
N PRO A 166 6.96 -19.28 -0.49
CA PRO A 166 8.24 -19.12 -1.17
C PRO A 166 8.96 -17.83 -0.73
N ALA A 167 10.27 -17.94 -0.43
CA ALA A 167 11.11 -16.79 -0.13
C ALA A 167 11.69 -16.19 -1.43
N ALA A 168 12.21 -14.99 -1.34
CA ALA A 168 12.85 -14.28 -2.46
C ALA A 168 12.06 -14.44 -3.78
N GLU A 169 12.68 -14.94 -4.82
CA GLU A 169 12.11 -15.18 -6.15
C GLU A 169 11.56 -16.59 -6.39
N ASP A 170 11.61 -17.48 -5.41
CA ASP A 170 11.21 -18.90 -5.57
C ASP A 170 9.74 -19.07 -6.03
N TYR A 171 8.89 -18.08 -5.81
CA TYR A 171 7.50 -18.10 -6.28
C TYR A 171 7.37 -18.04 -7.81
N ILE A 172 8.39 -17.56 -8.54
CA ILE A 172 8.36 -17.39 -10.00
C ILE A 172 8.20 -18.75 -10.68
N ALA A 173 9.07 -19.70 -10.37
CA ALA A 173 9.02 -21.04 -10.95
C ALA A 173 7.69 -21.75 -10.69
N THR A 174 7.13 -21.56 -9.48
CA THR A 174 5.83 -22.14 -9.11
C THR A 174 4.69 -21.55 -9.96
N ILE A 175 4.71 -20.24 -10.21
CA ILE A 175 3.70 -19.57 -11.04
C ILE A 175 3.83 -20.00 -12.50
N GLU A 176 5.04 -20.04 -13.05
CA GLU A 176 5.30 -20.48 -14.41
C GLU A 176 4.86 -21.93 -14.66
N GLN A 177 5.12 -22.81 -13.68
CA GLN A 177 4.65 -24.19 -13.75
C GLN A 177 3.11 -24.25 -13.75
N TYR A 178 2.45 -23.51 -12.86
CA TYR A 178 0.98 -23.45 -12.81
C TYR A 178 0.40 -22.89 -14.13
N GLU A 179 1.01 -21.87 -14.69
CA GLU A 179 0.61 -21.32 -15.97
C GLU A 179 0.68 -22.36 -17.08
N LYS A 180 1.79 -23.10 -17.18
CA LYS A 180 2.00 -24.15 -18.16
C LYS A 180 1.03 -25.33 -18.00
N GLU A 181 0.78 -25.74 -16.75
CA GLU A 181 -0.01 -26.95 -16.47
C GLU A 181 -1.52 -26.71 -16.43
N VAL A 182 -1.95 -25.51 -16.06
CA VAL A 182 -3.35 -25.21 -15.79
C VAL A 182 -3.89 -24.08 -16.67
N THR A 183 -3.33 -22.87 -16.59
CA THR A 183 -3.96 -21.71 -17.21
C THR A 183 -3.84 -21.69 -18.73
N SER A 184 -2.74 -22.21 -19.28
CA SER A 184 -2.55 -22.31 -20.74
C SER A 184 -3.42 -23.38 -21.41
N LYS A 185 -4.08 -24.22 -20.62
CA LYS A 185 -4.96 -25.29 -21.12
C LYS A 185 -6.45 -24.93 -21.03
N ARG A 186 -6.76 -23.74 -20.55
CA ARG A 186 -8.13 -23.20 -20.45
C ARG A 186 -8.41 -22.21 -21.57
#